data_f31407b8dd0569b2d4a687c7b1f26d65
#
_entry.id   f31407b8dd0569b2d4a687c7b1f26d65
#
_cell.length_a   1.000
_cell.length_b   1.000
_cell.length_c   1.000
_cell.angle_alpha   90.00
_cell.angle_beta   90.00
_cell.angle_gamma   90.00
#
_symmetry.space_group_name_H-M   'P 1'
#
loop_
_entity.id
_entity.type
_entity.pdbx_description
1 polymer ?
#
loop_
_entity_poly.entity_id
_entity_poly.type
_entity_poly.pdbx_seq_one_letter_code
_entity_poly.pdbx_strand_id
1 'polypeptide(L)'
;PLTPEQKTAYVQMKELALVYLDNGEMATTASILTQLMRLQQITCGFIKPDDAPIQPIKNNRLPQLMECIAEISGKALIWATYTHDIEAICEALAEEYGADSVAAYHGKTEQDDRQDIVVKFQDTASPLRFFVGHPKTGGYGITLTAANTVIYYNNSYDLESRLQSEDRAHRIGQEKSVTYIDLVSPDTIDEKILEALRGKINLAQTVLGEDFRAWLL
;
A
#
# COMPACT_ATOMS: atom_id res chain seq x y z
N PRO A 1 -3.05 13.78 7.34
CA PRO A 1 -3.36 13.49 8.74
C PRO A 1 -4.61 12.61 8.86
N LEU A 2 -4.70 11.84 9.95
CA LEU A 2 -5.87 11.04 10.27
C LEU A 2 -7.11 11.92 10.50
N THR A 3 -8.28 11.42 10.10
CA THR A 3 -9.56 12.00 10.51
C THR A 3 -9.80 11.80 12.01
N PRO A 4 -10.70 12.57 12.66
CA PRO A 4 -11.03 12.36 14.07
C PRO A 4 -11.48 10.93 14.39
N GLU A 5 -12.26 10.32 13.49
CA GLU A 5 -12.72 8.95 13.63
C GLU A 5 -11.57 7.94 13.56
N GLN A 6 -10.68 8.08 12.55
CA GLN A 6 -9.48 7.25 12.45
C GLN A 6 -8.58 7.42 13.68
N LYS A 7 -8.39 8.66 14.17
CA LYS A 7 -7.55 8.94 15.33
C LYS A 7 -8.07 8.22 16.58
N THR A 8 -9.39 8.24 16.79
CA THR A 8 -10.01 7.53 17.92
C THR A 8 -9.78 6.02 17.82
N ALA A 9 -10.06 5.43 16.66
CA ALA A 9 -9.86 4.00 16.44
C ALA A 9 -8.36 3.60 16.53
N TYR A 10 -7.47 4.45 16.03
CA TYR A 10 -6.02 4.23 16.07
C TYR A 10 -5.49 4.21 17.52
N VAL A 11 -5.89 5.19 18.32
CA VAL A 11 -5.48 5.26 19.74
C VAL A 11 -5.99 4.05 20.52
N GLN A 12 -7.25 3.66 20.35
CA GLN A 12 -7.83 2.47 21.00
C GLN A 12 -7.08 1.19 20.60
N MET A 13 -6.76 1.02 19.32
CA MET A 13 -6.00 -0.15 18.86
C MET A 13 -4.57 -0.15 19.41
N LYS A 14 -3.92 1.00 19.50
CA LYS A 14 -2.60 1.19 20.07
C LYS A 14 -2.58 0.83 21.57
N GLU A 15 -3.55 1.32 22.35
CA GLU A 15 -3.69 1.02 23.76
C GLU A 15 -3.92 -0.49 23.98
N LEU A 16 -4.77 -1.12 23.18
CA LEU A 16 -5.00 -2.56 23.23
C LEU A 16 -3.71 -3.36 22.93
N ALA A 17 -2.94 -2.94 21.94
CA ALA A 17 -1.66 -3.56 21.62
C ALA A 17 -0.66 -3.45 22.80
N LEU A 18 -0.63 -2.32 23.50
CA LEU A 18 0.21 -2.15 24.69
C LEU A 18 -0.22 -3.07 25.83
N VAL A 19 -1.51 -3.21 26.07
CA VAL A 19 -2.05 -4.15 27.08
C VAL A 19 -1.63 -5.60 26.77
N TYR A 20 -1.74 -6.03 25.53
CA TYR A 20 -1.30 -7.37 25.11
C TYR A 20 0.20 -7.60 25.30
N LEU A 21 1.01 -6.56 25.04
CA LEU A 21 2.46 -6.61 25.32
C LEU A 21 2.74 -6.77 26.82
N ASP A 22 2.06 -6.00 27.67
CA ASP A 22 2.25 -6.02 29.13
C ASP A 22 1.84 -7.35 29.75
N ASN A 23 0.80 -7.97 29.22
CA ASN A 23 0.32 -9.29 29.69
C ASN A 23 1.14 -10.46 29.14
N GLY A 24 2.12 -10.22 28.26
CA GLY A 24 2.91 -11.28 27.62
C GLY A 24 2.12 -12.07 26.55
N GLU A 25 0.92 -11.64 26.18
CA GLU A 25 0.10 -12.30 25.16
C GLU A 25 0.68 -12.09 23.73
N MET A 26 1.47 -11.04 23.53
CA MET A 26 2.22 -10.77 22.30
C MET A 26 3.66 -11.27 22.37
N ALA A 27 3.83 -12.56 22.57
CA ALA A 27 5.14 -13.17 22.69
C ALA A 27 5.77 -13.59 21.35
N THR A 28 5.05 -13.46 20.23
CA THR A 28 5.51 -13.90 18.91
C THR A 28 5.58 -12.75 17.90
N THR A 29 6.54 -12.84 16.99
CA THR A 29 6.64 -11.91 15.84
C THR A 29 5.33 -11.85 15.04
N ALA A 30 4.63 -12.98 14.88
CA ALA A 30 3.37 -13.05 14.16
C ALA A 30 2.26 -12.21 14.82
N SER A 31 2.15 -12.22 16.15
CA SER A 31 1.16 -11.42 16.87
C SER A 31 1.47 -9.92 16.77
N ILE A 32 2.75 -9.54 16.82
CA ILE A 32 3.19 -8.15 16.61
C ILE A 32 2.84 -7.67 15.19
N LEU A 33 3.18 -8.46 14.17
CA LEU A 33 2.87 -8.12 12.77
C LEU A 33 1.36 -7.99 12.53
N THR A 34 0.54 -8.78 13.22
CA THR A 34 -0.91 -8.66 13.16
C THR A 34 -1.38 -7.31 13.70
N GLN A 35 -0.83 -6.84 14.81
CA GLN A 35 -1.21 -5.53 15.37
C GLN A 35 -0.72 -4.37 14.48
N LEU A 36 0.48 -4.46 13.92
CA LEU A 36 0.97 -3.50 12.93
C LEU A 36 0.03 -3.40 11.72
N MET A 37 -0.40 -4.56 11.20
CA MET A 37 -1.35 -4.63 10.09
C MET A 37 -2.70 -3.98 10.46
N ARG A 38 -3.23 -4.20 11.67
CA ARG A 38 -4.49 -3.58 12.13
C ARG A 38 -4.38 -2.07 12.26
N LEU A 39 -3.29 -1.57 12.83
CA LEU A 39 -3.01 -0.14 12.90
C LEU A 39 -2.93 0.48 11.49
N GLN A 40 -2.29 -0.21 10.56
CA GLN A 40 -2.20 0.26 9.19
C GLN A 40 -3.54 0.21 8.44
N GLN A 41 -4.40 -0.78 8.67
CA GLN A 41 -5.76 -0.81 8.13
C GLN A 41 -6.55 0.44 8.56
N ILE A 42 -6.42 0.87 9.80
CA ILE A 42 -7.05 2.10 10.29
C ILE A 42 -6.51 3.32 9.54
N THR A 43 -5.20 3.42 9.29
CA THR A 43 -4.64 4.53 8.51
C THR A 43 -5.11 4.51 7.06
N CYS A 44 -5.41 3.33 6.51
CA CYS A 44 -6.00 3.16 5.18
C CYS A 44 -7.51 3.44 5.12
N GLY A 45 -8.19 3.56 6.28
CA GLY A 45 -9.61 3.91 6.35
C GLY A 45 -10.55 2.71 6.45
N PHE A 46 -10.12 1.62 7.06
CA PHE A 46 -10.98 0.50 7.35
C PHE A 46 -10.48 -0.32 8.55
N ILE A 47 -11.40 -1.12 9.11
CA ILE A 47 -11.07 -2.17 10.08
C ILE A 47 -11.58 -3.49 9.50
N LYS A 48 -10.74 -4.52 9.55
CA LYS A 48 -11.13 -5.89 9.18
C LYS A 48 -11.10 -6.76 10.42
N PRO A 49 -12.24 -6.97 11.11
CA PRO A 49 -12.33 -7.95 12.20
C PRO A 49 -12.11 -9.38 11.66
N ASP A 50 -11.72 -10.32 12.53
CA ASP A 50 -11.44 -11.69 12.11
C ASP A 50 -12.68 -12.40 11.56
N ASP A 51 -13.82 -12.23 12.21
CA ASP A 51 -15.07 -12.93 11.91
C ASP A 51 -16.21 -12.02 11.43
N ALA A 52 -15.87 -10.81 10.94
CA ALA A 52 -16.87 -9.85 10.47
C ALA A 52 -16.44 -9.18 9.16
N PRO A 53 -17.38 -8.61 8.40
CA PRO A 53 -17.07 -7.86 7.20
C PRO A 53 -16.20 -6.62 7.49
N ILE A 54 -15.51 -6.14 6.46
CA ILE A 54 -14.74 -4.90 6.52
C ILE A 54 -15.68 -3.75 6.93
N GLN A 55 -15.23 -2.95 7.89
CA GLN A 55 -15.91 -1.75 8.34
C GLN A 55 -15.14 -0.54 7.82
N PRO A 56 -15.71 0.25 6.89
CA PRO A 56 -15.05 1.44 6.38
C PRO A 56 -15.03 2.55 7.43
N ILE A 57 -13.94 3.31 7.44
CA ILE A 57 -13.76 4.53 8.25
C ILE A 57 -13.46 5.67 7.29
N LYS A 58 -14.11 6.82 7.48
CA LYS A 58 -13.79 8.01 6.67
C LYS A 58 -12.30 8.32 6.78
N ASN A 59 -11.62 8.47 5.64
CA ASN A 59 -10.19 8.74 5.59
C ASN A 59 -9.85 9.84 4.57
N ASN A 60 -8.65 10.40 4.68
CA ASN A 60 -8.13 11.42 3.77
C ASN A 60 -7.15 10.84 2.74
N ARG A 61 -6.82 9.54 2.80
CA ARG A 61 -5.78 8.94 1.96
C ARG A 61 -6.19 8.83 0.51
N LEU A 62 -7.42 8.36 0.25
CA LEU A 62 -7.93 8.27 -1.12
C LEU A 62 -8.10 9.66 -1.77
N PRO A 63 -8.71 10.66 -1.12
CA PRO A 63 -8.69 12.03 -1.63
C PRO A 63 -7.27 12.56 -1.92
N GLN A 64 -6.31 12.32 -1.02
CA GLN A 64 -4.93 12.74 -1.22
C GLN A 64 -4.26 12.03 -2.42
N LEU A 65 -4.57 10.75 -2.64
CA LEU A 65 -4.14 10.04 -3.84
C LEU A 65 -4.66 10.72 -5.09
N MET A 66 -5.96 11.05 -5.13
CA MET A 66 -6.59 11.70 -6.29
C MET A 66 -5.98 13.08 -6.58
N GLU A 67 -5.67 13.86 -5.54
CA GLU A 67 -4.95 15.14 -5.67
C GLU A 67 -3.55 14.92 -6.28
N CYS A 68 -2.77 13.95 -5.78
CA CYS A 68 -1.46 13.63 -6.34
C CYS A 68 -1.57 13.21 -7.83
N ILE A 69 -2.56 12.40 -8.17
CA ILE A 69 -2.77 11.90 -9.54
C ILE A 69 -3.15 13.03 -10.50
N ALA A 70 -3.89 14.03 -10.04
CA ALA A 70 -4.27 15.20 -10.86
C ALA A 70 -3.04 16.00 -11.33
N GLU A 71 -1.93 15.98 -10.56
CA GLU A 71 -0.68 16.65 -10.89
C GLU A 71 0.26 15.82 -11.78
N ILE A 72 -0.01 14.53 -11.96
CA ILE A 72 0.86 13.62 -12.71
C ILE A 72 0.51 13.64 -14.20
N SER A 73 1.52 13.76 -15.03
CA SER A 73 1.41 13.53 -16.47
C SER A 73 1.92 12.15 -16.85
N GLY A 74 1.17 11.42 -17.69
CA GLY A 74 1.58 10.10 -18.18
C GLY A 74 1.01 8.93 -17.37
N LYS A 75 1.66 7.78 -17.46
CA LYS A 75 1.22 6.55 -16.79
C LYS A 75 1.80 6.44 -15.39
N ALA A 76 1.01 5.91 -14.46
CA ALA A 76 1.40 5.72 -13.07
C ALA A 76 1.15 4.30 -12.59
N LEU A 77 2.06 3.80 -11.75
CA LEU A 77 1.89 2.59 -10.96
C LEU A 77 1.40 2.98 -9.57
N ILE A 78 0.38 2.31 -9.06
CA ILE A 78 -0.15 2.53 -7.73
C ILE A 78 -0.10 1.19 -6.99
N TRP A 79 0.70 1.14 -5.95
CA TRP A 79 0.85 -0.06 -5.13
C TRP A 79 0.04 0.06 -3.84
N ALA A 80 -0.81 -0.93 -3.57
CA ALA A 80 -1.57 -1.05 -2.35
C ALA A 80 -1.53 -2.50 -1.82
N THR A 81 -1.40 -2.66 -0.51
CA THR A 81 -1.23 -3.99 0.12
C THR A 81 -2.55 -4.68 0.44
N TYR A 82 -3.67 -3.96 0.39
CA TYR A 82 -4.98 -4.52 0.68
C TYR A 82 -5.87 -4.52 -0.57
N THR A 83 -6.53 -5.65 -0.84
CA THR A 83 -7.48 -5.78 -1.96
C THR A 83 -8.60 -4.74 -1.89
N HIS A 84 -9.09 -4.44 -0.68
CA HIS A 84 -10.09 -3.40 -0.44
C HIS A 84 -9.62 -2.03 -0.96
N ASP A 85 -8.37 -1.66 -0.69
CA ASP A 85 -7.81 -0.40 -1.18
C ASP A 85 -7.65 -0.40 -2.70
N ILE A 86 -7.20 -1.52 -3.28
CA ILE A 86 -7.06 -1.65 -4.74
C ILE A 86 -8.42 -1.45 -5.42
N GLU A 87 -9.47 -2.10 -4.91
CA GLU A 87 -10.83 -1.99 -5.44
C GLU A 87 -11.35 -0.53 -5.34
N ALA A 88 -11.19 0.12 -4.17
CA ALA A 88 -11.61 1.50 -3.95
C ALA A 88 -10.84 2.52 -4.83
N ILE A 89 -9.53 2.32 -5.00
CA ILE A 89 -8.70 3.15 -5.88
C ILE A 89 -9.14 2.99 -7.34
N CYS A 90 -9.37 1.77 -7.79
CA CYS A 90 -9.83 1.50 -9.16
C CYS A 90 -11.20 2.13 -9.43
N GLU A 91 -12.13 2.04 -8.48
CA GLU A 91 -13.46 2.67 -8.58
C GLU A 91 -13.34 4.20 -8.72
N ALA A 92 -12.58 4.85 -7.84
CA ALA A 92 -12.38 6.29 -7.89
C ALA A 92 -11.69 6.77 -9.18
N LEU A 93 -10.69 6.01 -9.67
CA LEU A 93 -10.00 6.34 -10.92
C LEU A 93 -10.90 6.12 -12.15
N ALA A 94 -11.70 5.06 -12.15
CA ALA A 94 -12.65 4.79 -13.23
C ALA A 94 -13.76 5.86 -13.31
N GLU A 95 -14.21 6.35 -12.16
CA GLU A 95 -15.20 7.44 -12.10
C GLU A 95 -14.64 8.75 -12.65
N GLU A 96 -13.41 9.12 -12.31
CA GLU A 96 -12.79 10.39 -12.68
C GLU A 96 -12.21 10.38 -14.10
N TYR A 97 -11.56 9.28 -14.51
CA TYR A 97 -10.77 9.20 -15.75
C TYR A 97 -11.33 8.21 -16.78
N GLY A 98 -12.43 7.52 -16.46
CA GLY A 98 -13.05 6.50 -17.31
C GLY A 98 -12.54 5.08 -17.02
N ALA A 99 -13.40 4.09 -17.22
CA ALA A 99 -13.13 2.67 -16.89
C ALA A 99 -11.91 2.09 -17.63
N ASP A 100 -11.67 2.53 -18.87
CA ASP A 100 -10.52 2.06 -19.68
C ASP A 100 -9.17 2.64 -19.22
N SER A 101 -9.18 3.62 -18.31
CA SER A 101 -7.97 4.27 -17.83
C SER A 101 -7.24 3.50 -16.72
N VAL A 102 -7.90 2.55 -16.09
CA VAL A 102 -7.39 1.85 -14.90
C VAL A 102 -7.53 0.33 -15.03
N ALA A 103 -6.55 -0.39 -14.50
CA ALA A 103 -6.62 -1.85 -14.36
C ALA A 103 -6.15 -2.29 -12.97
N ALA A 104 -6.89 -3.22 -12.37
CA ALA A 104 -6.55 -3.88 -11.12
C ALA A 104 -5.66 -5.11 -11.38
N TYR A 105 -4.56 -5.23 -10.60
CA TYR A 105 -3.63 -6.34 -10.70
C TYR A 105 -3.33 -6.93 -9.32
N HIS A 106 -4.06 -7.97 -8.94
CA HIS A 106 -3.94 -8.62 -7.63
C HIS A 106 -4.20 -10.14 -7.72
N GLY A 107 -4.22 -10.82 -6.59
CA GLY A 107 -4.33 -12.28 -6.54
C GLY A 107 -5.56 -12.88 -7.22
N LYS A 108 -6.67 -12.11 -7.30
CA LYS A 108 -7.92 -12.53 -7.95
C LYS A 108 -7.96 -12.22 -9.46
N THR A 109 -6.98 -11.47 -10.01
CA THR A 109 -6.91 -11.19 -11.46
C THR A 109 -6.59 -12.48 -12.19
N GLU A 110 -7.43 -12.86 -13.16
CA GLU A 110 -7.26 -14.06 -13.97
C GLU A 110 -5.92 -14.05 -14.72
N GLN A 111 -5.37 -15.22 -14.98
CA GLN A 111 -4.00 -15.33 -15.53
C GLN A 111 -3.91 -14.75 -16.95
N ASP A 112 -4.94 -14.97 -17.77
CA ASP A 112 -4.97 -14.44 -19.14
C ASP A 112 -5.09 -12.92 -19.15
N ASP A 113 -5.90 -12.33 -18.27
CA ASP A 113 -6.04 -10.89 -18.12
C ASP A 113 -4.74 -10.21 -17.66
N ARG A 114 -3.92 -10.92 -16.86
CA ARG A 114 -2.64 -10.35 -16.36
C ARG A 114 -1.68 -9.96 -17.47
N GLN A 115 -1.56 -10.82 -18.50
CA GLN A 115 -0.68 -10.52 -19.62
C GLN A 115 -1.23 -9.37 -20.46
N ASP A 116 -2.53 -9.38 -20.73
CA ASP A 116 -3.20 -8.32 -21.48
C ASP A 116 -3.09 -6.96 -20.80
N ILE A 117 -3.26 -6.90 -19.48
CA ILE A 117 -3.09 -5.67 -18.70
C ILE A 117 -1.67 -5.13 -18.86
N VAL A 118 -0.65 -5.96 -18.75
CA VAL A 118 0.75 -5.54 -18.90
C VAL A 118 1.02 -5.02 -20.31
N VAL A 119 0.55 -5.73 -21.34
CA VAL A 119 0.71 -5.31 -22.75
C VAL A 119 0.03 -3.98 -23.00
N LYS A 120 -1.23 -3.81 -22.58
CA LYS A 120 -1.98 -2.55 -22.70
C LYS A 120 -1.33 -1.42 -21.93
N PHE A 121 -0.80 -1.70 -20.74
CA PHE A 121 -0.13 -0.67 -19.95
C PHE A 121 1.17 -0.21 -20.59
N GLN A 122 1.93 -1.09 -21.23
CA GLN A 122 3.18 -0.75 -21.94
C GLN A 122 2.94 -0.02 -23.26
N ASP A 123 1.77 -0.19 -23.88
CA ASP A 123 1.41 0.53 -25.10
C ASP A 123 1.10 2.00 -24.78
N THR A 124 1.90 2.92 -25.32
CA THR A 124 1.73 4.37 -25.12
C THR A 124 0.46 4.93 -25.75
N ALA A 125 -0.09 4.25 -26.75
CA ALA A 125 -1.35 4.65 -27.41
C ALA A 125 -2.60 4.14 -26.65
N SER A 126 -2.43 3.19 -25.74
CA SER A 126 -3.51 2.65 -24.92
C SER A 126 -4.06 3.69 -23.94
N PRO A 127 -5.39 3.78 -23.74
CA PRO A 127 -6.01 4.63 -22.72
C PRO A 127 -5.66 4.21 -21.30
N LEU A 128 -5.18 2.97 -21.08
CA LEU A 128 -4.80 2.46 -19.78
C LEU A 128 -3.62 3.27 -19.19
N ARG A 129 -3.95 4.15 -18.26
CA ARG A 129 -3.03 5.11 -17.63
C ARG A 129 -2.57 4.64 -16.25
N PHE A 130 -3.45 3.97 -15.50
CA PHE A 130 -3.22 3.59 -14.12
C PHE A 130 -3.18 2.08 -13.95
N PHE A 131 -2.05 1.58 -13.48
CA PHE A 131 -1.90 0.20 -13.05
C PHE A 131 -1.98 0.16 -11.52
N VAL A 132 -3.03 -0.42 -10.97
CA VAL A 132 -3.24 -0.52 -9.52
C VAL A 132 -3.03 -1.95 -9.08
N GLY A 133 -2.04 -2.22 -8.24
CA GLY A 133 -1.72 -3.59 -7.91
C GLY A 133 -1.17 -3.83 -6.51
N HIS A 134 -1.09 -5.12 -6.17
CA HIS A 134 -0.43 -5.56 -4.95
C HIS A 134 1.07 -5.78 -5.23
N PRO A 135 2.00 -5.23 -4.42
CA PRO A 135 3.44 -5.33 -4.67
C PRO A 135 3.94 -6.76 -4.86
N LYS A 136 3.45 -7.72 -4.05
CA LYS A 136 3.82 -9.15 -4.18
C LYS A 136 3.32 -9.79 -5.47
N THR A 137 2.11 -9.46 -5.93
CA THR A 137 1.54 -10.03 -7.15
C THR A 137 2.23 -9.47 -8.39
N GLY A 138 2.55 -8.17 -8.39
CA GLY A 138 3.35 -7.52 -9.41
C GLY A 138 4.83 -7.91 -9.36
N GLY A 139 5.27 -8.63 -8.32
CA GLY A 139 6.67 -8.97 -8.06
C GLY A 139 7.28 -9.98 -9.03
N TYR A 140 6.51 -10.78 -9.74
CA TYR A 140 7.06 -11.84 -10.59
C TYR A 140 7.13 -11.45 -12.08
N GLY A 141 8.31 -10.99 -12.51
CA GLY A 141 8.72 -10.98 -13.92
C GLY A 141 8.10 -9.93 -14.83
N ILE A 142 7.11 -9.14 -14.39
CA ILE A 142 6.49 -8.11 -15.24
C ILE A 142 7.37 -6.88 -15.38
N THR A 143 7.29 -6.22 -16.53
CA THR A 143 7.98 -4.97 -16.84
C THR A 143 6.94 -3.87 -17.04
N LEU A 144 7.08 -2.74 -16.33
CA LEU A 144 6.11 -1.65 -16.31
C LEU A 144 6.81 -0.29 -16.53
N THR A 145 7.78 -0.27 -17.44
CA THR A 145 8.63 0.90 -17.75
C THR A 145 7.88 2.03 -18.48
N ALA A 146 6.65 1.81 -18.93
CA ALA A 146 5.81 2.89 -19.46
C ALA A 146 5.44 3.93 -18.39
N ALA A 147 5.47 3.55 -17.10
CA ALA A 147 5.26 4.48 -16.01
C ALA A 147 6.56 5.20 -15.62
N ASN A 148 6.42 6.48 -15.36
CA ASN A 148 7.48 7.31 -14.75
C ASN A 148 7.11 7.81 -13.35
N THR A 149 5.95 7.43 -12.84
CA THR A 149 5.53 7.71 -11.48
C THR A 149 5.05 6.42 -10.80
N VAL A 150 5.53 6.19 -9.60
CA VAL A 150 5.16 5.06 -8.73
C VAL A 150 4.65 5.61 -7.42
N ILE A 151 3.41 5.29 -7.07
CA ILE A 151 2.78 5.73 -5.84
C ILE A 151 2.57 4.52 -4.93
N TYR A 152 3.06 4.59 -3.72
CA TYR A 152 2.72 3.65 -2.67
C TYR A 152 1.59 4.22 -1.84
N TYR A 153 0.39 3.71 -2.07
CA TYR A 153 -0.81 4.07 -1.28
C TYR A 153 -0.63 3.68 0.18
N ASN A 154 -0.05 2.52 0.41
CA ASN A 154 0.49 2.07 1.68
C ASN A 154 1.69 1.16 1.43
N ASN A 155 2.57 1.04 2.43
CA ASN A 155 3.75 0.19 2.37
C ASN A 155 3.55 -1.05 3.24
N SER A 156 3.92 -2.22 2.73
CA SER A 156 4.09 -3.38 3.59
C SER A 156 5.43 -3.27 4.35
N TYR A 157 5.53 -3.99 5.47
CA TYR A 157 6.78 -4.15 6.20
C TYR A 157 7.79 -5.11 5.52
N ASP A 158 7.45 -5.62 4.34
CA ASP A 158 8.25 -6.55 3.56
C ASP A 158 9.17 -5.79 2.60
N LEU A 159 10.43 -5.64 3.02
CA LEU A 159 11.46 -4.94 2.25
C LEU A 159 11.68 -5.57 0.86
N GLU A 160 11.65 -6.91 0.77
CA GLU A 160 11.85 -7.58 -0.51
C GLU A 160 10.77 -7.23 -1.52
N SER A 161 9.49 -7.24 -1.07
CA SER A 161 8.37 -6.81 -1.91
C SER A 161 8.49 -5.36 -2.35
N ARG A 162 8.99 -4.47 -1.48
CA ARG A 162 9.24 -3.06 -1.83
C ARG A 162 10.28 -2.95 -2.94
N LEU A 163 11.46 -3.55 -2.76
CA LEU A 163 12.54 -3.52 -3.74
C LEU A 163 12.13 -4.14 -5.08
N GLN A 164 11.45 -5.29 -5.04
CA GLN A 164 10.95 -5.93 -6.24
C GLN A 164 9.93 -5.08 -6.99
N SER A 165 9.05 -4.36 -6.28
CA SER A 165 8.06 -3.48 -6.92
C SER A 165 8.68 -2.21 -7.52
N GLU A 166 9.75 -1.67 -6.92
CA GLU A 166 10.54 -0.57 -7.50
C GLU A 166 11.18 -0.98 -8.82
N ASP A 167 11.75 -2.20 -8.90
CA ASP A 167 12.38 -2.75 -10.09
C ASP A 167 11.40 -2.96 -11.27
N ARG A 168 10.09 -2.83 -11.09
CA ARG A 168 9.11 -2.91 -12.20
C ARG A 168 9.13 -1.67 -13.08
N ALA A 169 9.28 -0.50 -12.49
CA ALA A 169 9.37 0.76 -13.20
C ALA A 169 10.83 1.13 -13.54
N HIS A 170 11.75 0.87 -12.60
CA HIS A 170 13.18 1.15 -12.77
C HIS A 170 13.91 -0.09 -13.31
N ARG A 171 13.80 -0.33 -14.60
CA ARG A 171 14.37 -1.50 -15.28
C ARG A 171 15.00 -1.10 -16.62
N ILE A 172 15.79 -1.99 -17.22
CA ILE A 172 16.33 -1.82 -18.56
C ILE A 172 15.18 -1.50 -19.54
N GLY A 173 15.32 -0.39 -20.28
CA GLY A 173 14.27 0.15 -21.14
C GLY A 173 13.52 1.35 -20.55
N GLN A 174 13.80 1.75 -19.30
CA GLN A 174 13.30 3.00 -18.74
C GLN A 174 14.18 4.17 -19.19
N GLU A 175 13.61 5.07 -19.98
CA GLU A 175 14.33 6.25 -20.55
C GLU A 175 14.09 7.53 -19.73
N LYS A 176 13.14 7.49 -18.78
CA LYS A 176 12.74 8.66 -17.97
C LYS A 176 13.15 8.47 -16.52
N SER A 177 13.34 9.57 -15.81
CA SER A 177 13.46 9.53 -14.35
C SER A 177 12.15 9.03 -13.73
N VAL A 178 12.26 8.07 -12.81
CA VAL A 178 11.10 7.53 -12.08
C VAL A 178 10.94 8.30 -10.76
N THR A 179 9.76 8.86 -10.55
CA THR A 179 9.38 9.51 -9.30
C THR A 179 8.66 8.52 -8.40
N TYR A 180 9.11 8.39 -7.15
CA TYR A 180 8.47 7.57 -6.14
C TYR A 180 7.77 8.46 -5.11
N ILE A 181 6.50 8.18 -4.84
CA ILE A 181 5.65 8.91 -3.88
C ILE A 181 5.14 7.91 -2.86
N ASP A 182 5.40 8.15 -1.58
CA ASP A 182 4.85 7.37 -0.47
C ASP A 182 3.75 8.19 0.23
N LEU A 183 2.52 7.67 0.28
CA LEU A 183 1.45 8.27 1.07
C LEU A 183 1.57 7.80 2.52
N VAL A 184 1.76 8.73 3.42
CA VAL A 184 2.05 8.48 4.83
C VAL A 184 1.10 9.28 5.71
N SER A 185 0.48 8.66 6.69
CA SER A 185 -0.23 9.35 7.75
C SER A 185 0.77 9.76 8.84
N PRO A 186 0.94 11.06 9.12
CA PRO A 186 1.89 11.50 10.14
C PRO A 186 1.50 10.99 11.53
N ASP A 187 2.49 10.81 12.39
CA ASP A 187 2.36 10.33 13.78
C ASP A 187 1.72 8.93 13.86
N THR A 188 2.00 8.08 12.87
CA THR A 188 1.45 6.71 12.82
C THR A 188 2.51 5.67 12.47
N ILE A 189 2.08 4.41 12.49
CA ILE A 189 2.90 3.27 12.08
C ILE A 189 3.42 3.38 10.63
N ASP A 190 2.76 4.16 9.78
CA ASP A 190 3.20 4.35 8.40
C ASP A 190 4.59 4.98 8.33
N GLU A 191 4.89 5.96 9.21
CA GLU A 191 6.22 6.58 9.28
C GLU A 191 7.28 5.57 9.70
N LYS A 192 6.98 4.73 10.71
CA LYS A 192 7.90 3.72 11.19
C LYS A 192 8.21 2.65 10.14
N ILE A 193 7.18 2.22 9.40
CA ILE A 193 7.34 1.29 8.27
C ILE A 193 8.23 1.93 7.20
N LEU A 194 7.98 3.18 6.83
CA LEU A 194 8.76 3.86 5.80
C LEU A 194 10.21 4.11 6.23
N GLU A 195 10.45 4.51 7.47
CA GLU A 195 11.79 4.64 8.04
C GLU A 195 12.57 3.33 7.96
N ALA A 196 11.95 2.22 8.35
CA ALA A 196 12.56 0.91 8.29
C ALA A 196 12.88 0.47 6.85
N LEU A 197 11.96 0.69 5.91
CA LEU A 197 12.19 0.40 4.49
C LEU A 197 13.35 1.24 3.92
N ARG A 198 13.41 2.53 4.24
CA ARG A 198 14.52 3.42 3.85
C ARG A 198 15.85 3.00 4.47
N GLY A 199 15.82 2.54 5.72
CA GLY A 199 16.98 1.96 6.41
C GLY A 199 17.36 0.56 5.92
N LYS A 200 16.59 -0.02 4.98
CA LYS A 200 16.74 -1.41 4.50
C LYS A 200 16.68 -2.45 5.63
N ILE A 201 15.86 -2.16 6.63
CA ILE A 201 15.63 -3.04 7.78
C ILE A 201 14.48 -3.99 7.44
N ASN A 202 14.72 -5.29 7.56
CA ASN A 202 13.65 -6.29 7.42
C ASN A 202 12.88 -6.41 8.73
N LEU A 203 11.74 -5.73 8.82
CA LEU A 203 10.93 -5.69 10.04
C LEU A 203 10.48 -7.06 10.54
N ALA A 204 10.18 -7.97 9.63
CA ALA A 204 9.76 -9.33 9.99
C ALA A 204 10.84 -10.11 10.77
N GLN A 205 12.12 -9.71 10.63
CA GLN A 205 13.24 -10.34 11.31
C GLN A 205 13.71 -9.57 12.55
N THR A 206 13.40 -8.27 12.63
CA THR A 206 14.04 -7.35 13.58
C THR A 206 13.09 -6.88 14.68
N VAL A 207 11.77 -6.82 14.44
CA VAL A 207 10.81 -6.27 15.41
C VAL A 207 10.46 -7.32 16.45
N LEU A 208 11.15 -7.27 17.58
CA LEU A 208 10.82 -8.00 18.81
C LEU A 208 10.10 -7.05 19.78
N GLY A 209 9.45 -7.57 20.80
CA GLY A 209 8.49 -6.88 21.66
C GLY A 209 8.90 -5.48 22.20
N GLU A 210 10.18 -5.27 22.58
CA GLU A 210 10.63 -3.96 23.08
C GLU A 210 10.70 -2.90 21.98
N ASP A 211 11.17 -3.27 20.78
CA ASP A 211 11.20 -2.38 19.62
C ASP A 211 9.79 -1.98 19.19
N PHE A 212 8.86 -2.94 19.21
CA PHE A 212 7.46 -2.66 18.89
C PHE A 212 6.82 -1.71 19.93
N ARG A 213 7.12 -1.87 21.22
CA ARG A 213 6.68 -0.91 22.24
C ARG A 213 7.16 0.51 21.93
N ALA A 214 8.42 0.68 21.53
CA ALA A 214 8.98 1.97 21.14
C ALA A 214 8.29 2.58 19.91
N TRP A 215 7.73 1.73 19.03
CA TRP A 215 6.96 2.19 17.88
C TRP A 215 5.54 2.64 18.24
N LEU A 216 4.99 2.10 19.32
CA LEU A 216 3.68 2.47 19.83
C LEU A 216 3.73 3.71 20.73
N LEU A 217 4.83 4.07 21.33
CA LEU A 217 4.99 5.26 22.17
C LEU A 217 5.28 6.50 21.35
#